data_f00b6098d6ff85b833ad446655300aa5
#
_entry.id   f00b6098d6ff85b833ad446655300aa5
#
_cell.length_a   1.000
_cell.length_b   1.000
_cell.length_c   1.000
_cell.angle_alpha   90.00
_cell.angle_beta   90.00
_cell.angle_gamma   90.00
#
_symmetry.space_group_name_H-M   'P 1'
#
loop_
_entity.id
_entity.type
_entity.pdbx_description
1 polymer ?
#
loop_
_entity_poly.entity_id
_entity_poly.type
_entity_poly.pdbx_seq_one_letter_code
_entity_poly.pdbx_strand_id
1 'polypeptide(L)'
;MTDLKIEEIIDELDSGDVPERMEAARSLGSIPDERSVKALIKTFNDENPEIRLQATKSLGEIGELAVKPLIGQLKIEEGNSRRYATYALKEIGDSSAVRNLIQALKDEDWGVRKFAALSLGEIGDKEAVEPIIKLLDDDDWGVKVAATRALGDLGDERAVDPIKKARRKATGDKDYKKVANKVLKKFK
;
A
#
# COMPACT_ATOMS: atom_id res chain seq x y z
N MET A 1 -19.16 -18.20 13.23
CA MET A 1 -19.47 -18.72 11.88
C MET A 1 -18.98 -20.15 11.82
N THR A 2 -19.69 -21.08 11.21
CA THR A 2 -19.26 -22.48 11.11
C THR A 2 -18.15 -22.63 10.06
N ASP A 3 -17.21 -23.56 10.27
CA ASP A 3 -16.12 -23.84 9.32
C ASP A 3 -16.62 -24.11 7.90
N LEU A 4 -17.72 -24.87 7.76
CA LEU A 4 -18.39 -25.13 6.48
C LEU A 4 -18.75 -23.84 5.71
N LYS A 5 -19.23 -22.82 6.41
CA LYS A 5 -19.63 -21.56 5.75
C LYS A 5 -18.43 -20.77 5.21
N ILE A 6 -17.27 -20.86 5.84
CA ILE A 6 -16.05 -20.19 5.34
C ILE A 6 -15.57 -20.91 4.06
N GLU A 7 -15.57 -22.23 4.06
CA GLU A 7 -15.16 -23.01 2.88
C GLU A 7 -16.07 -22.75 1.68
N GLU A 8 -17.41 -22.69 1.89
CA GLU A 8 -18.38 -22.33 0.83
C GLU A 8 -18.05 -20.97 0.21
N ILE A 9 -17.75 -19.94 1.02
CA ILE A 9 -17.40 -18.61 0.51
C ILE A 9 -16.04 -18.63 -0.22
N ILE A 10 -15.09 -19.43 0.23
CA ILE A 10 -13.80 -19.61 -0.46
C ILE A 10 -14.01 -20.28 -1.82
N ASP A 11 -14.89 -21.29 -1.91
CA ASP A 11 -15.21 -21.96 -3.16
C ASP A 11 -15.89 -20.99 -4.16
N GLU A 12 -16.80 -20.12 -3.66
CA GLU A 12 -17.38 -19.03 -4.46
C GLU A 12 -16.33 -18.03 -4.96
N LEU A 13 -15.34 -17.70 -4.11
CA LEU A 13 -14.23 -16.82 -4.51
C LEU A 13 -13.37 -17.43 -5.62
N ASP A 14 -13.16 -18.74 -5.60
CA ASP A 14 -12.30 -19.45 -6.55
C ASP A 14 -13.01 -19.80 -7.88
N SER A 15 -14.31 -20.07 -7.85
CA SER A 15 -15.03 -20.64 -8.99
C SER A 15 -16.24 -19.84 -9.49
N GLY A 16 -16.68 -18.83 -8.74
CA GLY A 16 -17.84 -18.00 -9.08
C GLY A 16 -17.62 -17.09 -10.29
N ASP A 17 -18.70 -16.54 -10.80
CA ASP A 17 -18.62 -15.44 -11.76
C ASP A 17 -18.09 -14.14 -11.10
N VAL A 18 -17.89 -13.07 -11.86
CA VAL A 18 -17.32 -11.82 -11.32
C VAL A 18 -18.13 -11.24 -10.15
N PRO A 19 -19.48 -11.14 -10.21
CA PRO A 19 -20.29 -10.71 -9.09
C PRO A 19 -20.18 -11.61 -7.85
N GLU A 20 -20.17 -12.92 -8.04
CA GLU A 20 -20.05 -13.91 -6.95
C GLU A 20 -18.68 -13.81 -6.28
N ARG A 21 -17.57 -13.79 -7.05
CA ARG A 21 -16.22 -13.59 -6.52
C ARG A 21 -16.08 -12.27 -5.77
N MET A 22 -16.70 -11.20 -6.26
CA MET A 22 -16.69 -9.89 -5.62
C MET A 22 -17.37 -9.93 -4.25
N GLU A 23 -18.54 -10.56 -4.16
CA GLU A 23 -19.28 -10.68 -2.90
C GLU A 23 -18.59 -11.63 -1.93
N ALA A 24 -18.02 -12.74 -2.43
CA ALA A 24 -17.19 -13.64 -1.63
C ALA A 24 -15.96 -12.93 -1.03
N ALA A 25 -15.23 -12.16 -1.84
CA ALA A 25 -14.10 -11.37 -1.37
C ALA A 25 -14.52 -10.38 -0.26
N ARG A 26 -15.68 -9.72 -0.42
CA ARG A 26 -16.23 -8.80 0.60
C ARG A 26 -16.61 -9.54 1.87
N SER A 27 -17.32 -10.67 1.74
CA SER A 27 -17.79 -11.47 2.87
C SER A 27 -16.61 -11.98 3.72
N LEU A 28 -15.52 -12.45 3.08
CA LEU A 28 -14.31 -12.90 3.77
C LEU A 28 -13.64 -11.78 4.56
N GLY A 29 -13.75 -10.52 4.13
CA GLY A 29 -13.24 -9.35 4.89
C GLY A 29 -13.87 -9.21 6.27
N SER A 30 -15.10 -9.65 6.44
CA SER A 30 -15.81 -9.64 7.73
C SER A 30 -15.50 -10.85 8.62
N ILE A 31 -14.66 -11.77 8.15
CA ILE A 31 -14.32 -13.01 8.85
C ILE A 31 -12.80 -13.03 9.14
N PRO A 32 -12.36 -12.59 10.32
CA PRO A 32 -10.93 -12.59 10.69
C PRO A 32 -10.46 -14.02 10.99
N ASP A 33 -10.17 -14.77 9.93
CA ASP A 33 -9.70 -16.15 9.95
C ASP A 33 -8.50 -16.29 9.02
N GLU A 34 -7.52 -17.14 9.37
CA GLU A 34 -6.33 -17.37 8.54
C GLU A 34 -6.66 -17.91 7.14
N ARG A 35 -7.73 -18.67 7.01
CA ARG A 35 -8.23 -19.18 5.71
C ARG A 35 -8.73 -18.03 4.85
N SER A 36 -9.49 -17.08 5.44
CA SER A 36 -9.94 -15.85 4.76
C SER A 36 -8.76 -15.04 4.25
N VAL A 37 -7.75 -14.82 5.11
CA VAL A 37 -6.52 -14.10 4.73
C VAL A 37 -5.82 -14.79 3.56
N LYS A 38 -5.65 -16.12 3.62
CA LYS A 38 -4.98 -16.91 2.57
C LYS A 38 -5.74 -16.86 1.25
N ALA A 39 -7.06 -17.02 1.29
CA ALA A 39 -7.92 -16.96 0.10
C ALA A 39 -7.88 -15.57 -0.55
N LEU A 40 -8.01 -14.51 0.24
CA LEU A 40 -7.93 -13.13 -0.27
C LEU A 40 -6.56 -12.79 -0.87
N ILE A 41 -5.46 -13.24 -0.28
CA ILE A 41 -4.12 -13.05 -0.84
C ILE A 41 -3.98 -13.75 -2.21
N LYS A 42 -4.56 -14.93 -2.38
CA LYS A 42 -4.55 -15.66 -3.67
C LYS A 42 -5.18 -14.84 -4.80
N THR A 43 -6.18 -14.00 -4.50
CA THR A 43 -6.84 -13.15 -5.50
C THR A 43 -6.01 -11.96 -5.98
N PHE A 44 -4.81 -11.70 -5.44
CA PHE A 44 -3.93 -10.64 -5.96
C PHE A 44 -3.51 -10.87 -7.41
N ASN A 45 -3.65 -12.09 -7.91
CA ASN A 45 -3.41 -12.49 -9.30
C ASN A 45 -4.72 -12.74 -10.08
N ASP A 46 -5.89 -12.39 -9.53
CA ASP A 46 -7.17 -12.47 -10.28
C ASP A 46 -7.09 -11.64 -11.56
N GLU A 47 -7.69 -12.11 -12.63
CA GLU A 47 -7.76 -11.40 -13.92
C GLU A 47 -8.49 -10.06 -13.80
N ASN A 48 -9.52 -10.00 -12.94
CA ASN A 48 -10.34 -8.81 -12.73
C ASN A 48 -9.69 -7.84 -11.70
N PRO A 49 -9.34 -6.62 -12.09
CA PRO A 49 -8.73 -5.64 -11.20
C PRO A 49 -9.63 -5.22 -10.03
N GLU A 50 -10.95 -5.29 -10.18
CA GLU A 50 -11.89 -4.92 -9.12
C GLU A 50 -11.89 -5.96 -8.01
N ILE A 51 -11.76 -7.26 -8.36
CA ILE A 51 -11.62 -8.34 -7.37
C ILE A 51 -10.32 -8.20 -6.60
N ARG A 52 -9.19 -7.94 -7.28
CA ARG A 52 -7.91 -7.66 -6.61
C ARG A 52 -8.02 -6.50 -5.62
N LEU A 53 -8.72 -5.43 -6.03
CA LEU A 53 -8.92 -4.26 -5.17
C LEU A 53 -9.84 -4.56 -3.99
N GLN A 54 -10.93 -5.32 -4.21
CA GLN A 54 -11.83 -5.72 -3.13
C GLN A 54 -11.11 -6.58 -2.10
N ALA A 55 -10.34 -7.59 -2.54
CA ALA A 55 -9.55 -8.43 -1.65
C ALA A 55 -8.55 -7.61 -0.81
N THR A 56 -7.94 -6.60 -1.42
CA THR A 56 -7.05 -5.67 -0.71
C THR A 56 -7.77 -4.94 0.42
N LYS A 57 -8.97 -4.40 0.15
CA LYS A 57 -9.79 -3.74 1.16
C LYS A 57 -10.22 -4.70 2.27
N SER A 58 -10.66 -5.89 1.89
CA SER A 58 -11.07 -6.94 2.82
C SER A 58 -9.93 -7.38 3.76
N LEU A 59 -8.70 -7.46 3.24
CA LEU A 59 -7.52 -7.70 4.09
C LEU A 59 -7.24 -6.52 5.03
N GLY A 60 -7.51 -5.29 4.60
CA GLY A 60 -7.49 -4.11 5.45
C GLY A 60 -8.49 -4.20 6.60
N GLU A 61 -9.71 -4.66 6.32
CA GLU A 61 -10.79 -4.86 7.32
C GLU A 61 -10.45 -5.97 8.33
N ILE A 62 -9.81 -7.07 7.86
CA ILE A 62 -9.31 -8.14 8.75
C ILE A 62 -8.23 -7.61 9.70
N GLY A 63 -7.40 -6.67 9.25
CA GLY A 63 -6.44 -5.99 10.10
C GLY A 63 -5.21 -6.83 10.48
N GLU A 64 -4.83 -6.80 11.75
CA GLU A 64 -3.56 -7.32 12.28
C GLU A 64 -3.25 -8.78 11.86
N LEU A 65 -4.26 -9.64 11.78
CA LEU A 65 -4.10 -11.05 11.37
C LEU A 65 -3.49 -11.18 9.96
N ALA A 66 -3.73 -10.21 9.07
CA ALA A 66 -3.22 -10.21 7.72
C ALA A 66 -1.77 -9.66 7.60
N VAL A 67 -1.26 -8.94 8.60
CA VAL A 67 0.04 -8.22 8.50
C VAL A 67 1.20 -9.16 8.16
N LYS A 68 1.38 -10.23 8.93
CA LYS A 68 2.50 -11.16 8.73
C LYS A 68 2.42 -11.90 7.39
N PRO A 69 1.27 -12.45 6.94
CA PRO A 69 1.10 -13.00 5.61
C PRO A 69 1.40 -11.98 4.51
N LEU A 70 0.93 -10.73 4.62
CA LEU A 70 1.18 -9.66 3.65
C LEU A 70 2.65 -9.27 3.56
N ILE A 71 3.37 -9.20 4.68
CA ILE A 71 4.83 -9.01 4.68
C ILE A 71 5.53 -10.14 3.90
N GLY A 72 5.02 -11.37 3.99
CA GLY A 72 5.50 -12.49 3.20
C GLY A 72 5.37 -12.24 1.68
N GLN A 73 4.27 -11.65 1.25
CA GLN A 73 4.01 -11.33 -0.16
C GLN A 73 4.96 -10.28 -0.74
N LEU A 74 5.56 -9.41 0.07
CA LEU A 74 6.54 -8.42 -0.40
C LEU A 74 7.83 -9.06 -0.96
N LYS A 75 8.04 -10.35 -0.75
CA LYS A 75 9.22 -11.08 -1.21
C LYS A 75 8.98 -11.96 -2.45
N ILE A 76 7.76 -11.93 -2.96
CA ILE A 76 7.36 -12.74 -4.11
C ILE A 76 7.76 -12.02 -5.41
N GLU A 77 8.15 -12.76 -6.44
CA GLU A 77 8.61 -12.18 -7.72
C GLU A 77 7.50 -11.44 -8.48
N GLU A 78 6.25 -11.93 -8.40
CA GLU A 78 5.12 -11.31 -9.10
C GLU A 78 4.81 -9.90 -8.54
N GLY A 79 5.00 -8.89 -9.39
CA GLY A 79 4.81 -7.48 -9.04
C GLY A 79 3.40 -7.15 -8.57
N ASN A 80 2.36 -7.82 -9.10
CA ASN A 80 0.99 -7.62 -8.63
C ASN A 80 0.83 -8.02 -7.17
N SER A 81 1.35 -9.18 -6.77
CA SER A 81 1.30 -9.65 -5.38
C SER A 81 1.97 -8.66 -4.43
N ARG A 82 3.18 -8.16 -4.78
CA ARG A 82 3.87 -7.14 -3.97
C ARG A 82 3.09 -5.84 -3.90
N ARG A 83 2.51 -5.38 -5.02
CA ARG A 83 1.74 -4.13 -5.09
C ARG A 83 0.49 -4.16 -4.23
N TYR A 84 -0.33 -5.21 -4.35
CA TYR A 84 -1.56 -5.33 -3.57
C TYR A 84 -1.30 -5.62 -2.10
N ALA A 85 -0.25 -6.39 -1.78
CA ALA A 85 0.20 -6.57 -0.41
C ALA A 85 0.63 -5.25 0.25
N THR A 86 1.41 -4.44 -0.47
CA THR A 86 1.84 -3.12 0.03
C THR A 86 0.64 -2.20 0.23
N TYR A 87 -0.36 -2.27 -0.66
CA TYR A 87 -1.59 -1.49 -0.52
C TYR A 87 -2.43 -1.98 0.68
N ALA A 88 -2.58 -3.29 0.88
CA ALA A 88 -3.29 -3.83 2.04
C ALA A 88 -2.59 -3.44 3.36
N LEU A 89 -1.26 -3.49 3.42
CA LEU A 89 -0.48 -3.02 4.58
C LEU A 89 -0.70 -1.53 4.86
N LYS A 90 -0.89 -0.71 3.80
CA LYS A 90 -1.27 0.69 3.94
C LYS A 90 -2.64 0.83 4.61
N GLU A 91 -3.66 0.08 4.14
CA GLU A 91 -5.00 0.14 4.72
C GLU A 91 -5.03 -0.31 6.20
N ILE A 92 -4.16 -1.26 6.57
CA ILE A 92 -4.05 -1.74 7.96
C ILE A 92 -3.34 -0.72 8.86
N GLY A 93 -2.28 -0.09 8.38
CA GLY A 93 -1.51 0.92 9.12
C GLY A 93 -0.69 0.39 10.31
N ASP A 94 -0.37 -0.90 10.34
CA ASP A 94 0.35 -1.52 11.46
C ASP A 94 1.85 -1.18 11.43
N SER A 95 2.36 -0.66 12.55
CA SER A 95 3.76 -0.24 12.68
C SER A 95 4.78 -1.38 12.58
N SER A 96 4.39 -2.63 12.82
CA SER A 96 5.27 -3.79 12.66
C SER A 96 5.75 -4.00 11.22
N ALA A 97 5.03 -3.43 10.23
CA ALA A 97 5.38 -3.48 8.82
C ALA A 97 6.46 -2.45 8.41
N VAL A 98 6.79 -1.46 9.25
CA VAL A 98 7.65 -0.31 8.90
C VAL A 98 8.97 -0.74 8.26
N ARG A 99 9.72 -1.66 8.86
CA ARG A 99 11.01 -2.11 8.31
C ARG A 99 10.89 -2.75 6.93
N ASN A 100 9.84 -3.53 6.70
CA ASN A 100 9.58 -4.18 5.42
C ASN A 100 9.12 -3.17 4.37
N LEU A 101 8.30 -2.19 4.75
CA LEU A 101 7.89 -1.09 3.88
C LEU A 101 9.07 -0.19 3.49
N ILE A 102 10.04 0.06 4.40
CA ILE A 102 11.28 0.78 4.08
C ILE A 102 12.11 0.01 3.02
N GLN A 103 12.13 -1.32 3.07
CA GLN A 103 12.76 -2.12 2.01
C GLN A 103 12.00 -2.01 0.69
N ALA A 104 10.67 -2.04 0.74
CA ALA A 104 9.79 -1.91 -0.43
C ALA A 104 9.89 -0.54 -1.14
N LEU A 105 10.47 0.49 -0.51
CA LEU A 105 10.80 1.77 -1.18
C LEU A 105 11.85 1.62 -2.30
N LYS A 106 12.53 0.47 -2.39
CA LYS A 106 13.55 0.17 -3.41
C LYS A 106 13.07 -0.85 -4.45
N ASP A 107 11.79 -1.22 -4.43
CA ASP A 107 11.22 -2.19 -5.35
C ASP A 107 11.34 -1.70 -6.81
N GLU A 108 11.50 -2.63 -7.74
CA GLU A 108 11.50 -2.31 -9.17
C GLU A 108 10.14 -1.79 -9.66
N ASP A 109 9.04 -2.27 -9.06
CA ASP A 109 7.68 -1.85 -9.38
C ASP A 109 7.36 -0.48 -8.74
N TRP A 110 7.04 0.49 -9.57
CA TRP A 110 6.68 1.84 -9.12
C TRP A 110 5.47 1.86 -8.17
N GLY A 111 4.50 0.95 -8.37
CA GLY A 111 3.31 0.86 -7.53
C GLY A 111 3.66 0.40 -6.12
N VAL A 112 4.59 -0.55 -5.98
CA VAL A 112 5.11 -0.98 -4.68
C VAL A 112 5.81 0.18 -3.98
N ARG A 113 6.74 0.89 -4.65
CA ARG A 113 7.42 2.06 -4.07
C ARG A 113 6.44 3.15 -3.64
N LYS A 114 5.45 3.43 -4.49
CA LYS A 114 4.40 4.43 -4.23
C LYS A 114 3.59 4.10 -2.99
N PHE A 115 3.05 2.87 -2.91
CA PHE A 115 2.22 2.47 -1.77
C PHE A 115 3.05 2.34 -0.48
N ALA A 116 4.30 1.86 -0.57
CA ALA A 116 5.20 1.83 0.57
C ALA A 116 5.45 3.23 1.16
N ALA A 117 5.70 4.23 0.30
CA ALA A 117 5.88 5.61 0.75
C ALA A 117 4.63 6.16 1.44
N LEU A 118 3.43 5.94 0.85
CA LEU A 118 2.16 6.39 1.44
C LEU A 118 1.90 5.71 2.79
N SER A 119 2.10 4.39 2.85
CA SER A 119 1.93 3.60 4.07
C SER A 119 2.81 4.13 5.22
N LEU A 120 4.09 4.35 4.93
CA LEU A 120 5.04 4.89 5.91
C LEU A 120 4.68 6.30 6.38
N GLY A 121 4.13 7.12 5.48
CA GLY A 121 3.61 8.44 5.82
C GLY A 121 2.43 8.39 6.79
N GLU A 122 1.49 7.45 6.56
CA GLU A 122 0.30 7.26 7.41
C GLU A 122 0.65 6.62 8.75
N ILE A 123 1.57 5.65 8.80
CA ILE A 123 2.06 5.05 10.05
C ILE A 123 2.78 6.07 10.93
N GLY A 124 3.46 7.05 10.34
CA GLY A 124 4.05 8.17 11.06
C GLY A 124 5.43 7.88 11.69
N ASP A 125 6.04 6.74 11.40
CA ASP A 125 7.37 6.40 11.94
C ASP A 125 8.48 7.21 11.26
N LYS A 126 9.21 7.99 12.06
CA LYS A 126 10.27 8.90 11.57
C LYS A 126 11.54 8.19 11.07
N GLU A 127 11.69 6.89 11.30
CA GLU A 127 12.74 6.09 10.65
C GLU A 127 12.60 6.09 9.12
N ALA A 128 11.38 6.29 8.61
CA ALA A 128 11.08 6.33 7.19
C ALA A 128 11.51 7.63 6.48
N VAL A 129 11.80 8.71 7.20
CA VAL A 129 12.05 10.05 6.62
C VAL A 129 13.20 10.02 5.61
N GLU A 130 14.38 9.57 6.02
CA GLU A 130 15.55 9.52 5.14
C GLU A 130 15.39 8.56 3.95
N PRO A 131 14.82 7.34 4.13
CA PRO A 131 14.46 6.48 3.01
C PRO A 131 13.51 7.13 2.00
N ILE A 132 12.46 7.83 2.48
CA ILE A 132 11.47 8.46 1.60
C ILE A 132 12.05 9.69 0.89
N ILE A 133 12.95 10.45 1.51
CA ILE A 133 13.63 11.59 0.86
C ILE A 133 14.30 11.16 -0.45
N LYS A 134 14.84 9.95 -0.54
CA LYS A 134 15.47 9.43 -1.76
C LYS A 134 14.49 9.32 -2.92
N LEU A 135 13.21 9.04 -2.65
CA LEU A 135 12.16 8.94 -3.66
C LEU A 135 11.69 10.30 -4.22
N LEU A 136 12.17 11.42 -3.70
CA LEU A 136 11.90 12.73 -4.30
C LEU A 136 12.57 12.89 -5.68
N ASP A 137 13.57 12.09 -5.98
CA ASP A 137 14.24 12.02 -7.28
C ASP A 137 13.88 10.72 -8.05
N ASP A 138 12.83 9.98 -7.67
CA ASP A 138 12.36 8.77 -8.38
C ASP A 138 11.99 9.08 -9.84
N ASP A 139 12.17 8.12 -10.75
CA ASP A 139 11.83 8.31 -12.15
C ASP A 139 10.32 8.41 -12.37
N ASP A 140 9.53 7.70 -11.57
CA ASP A 140 8.07 7.73 -11.65
C ASP A 140 7.49 8.96 -10.94
N TRP A 141 6.64 9.69 -11.67
CA TRP A 141 5.99 10.90 -11.15
C TRP A 141 5.07 10.63 -9.95
N GLY A 142 4.32 9.52 -9.99
CA GLY A 142 3.42 9.12 -8.91
C GLY A 142 4.17 8.81 -7.63
N VAL A 143 5.34 8.19 -7.74
CA VAL A 143 6.24 7.91 -6.61
C VAL A 143 6.77 9.21 -6.00
N LYS A 144 7.27 10.17 -6.82
CA LYS A 144 7.69 11.50 -6.31
C LYS A 144 6.59 12.21 -5.54
N VAL A 145 5.37 12.19 -6.09
CA VAL A 145 4.20 12.82 -5.43
C VAL A 145 3.88 12.11 -4.12
N ALA A 146 3.86 10.77 -4.11
CA ALA A 146 3.60 9.98 -2.92
C ALA A 146 4.65 10.25 -1.83
N ALA A 147 5.95 10.26 -2.19
CA ALA A 147 7.04 10.58 -1.28
C ALA A 147 6.89 12.00 -0.69
N THR A 148 6.56 12.99 -1.54
CA THR A 148 6.35 14.36 -1.07
C THR A 148 5.22 14.46 -0.06
N ARG A 149 4.09 13.74 -0.30
CA ARG A 149 2.95 13.71 0.62
C ARG A 149 3.30 13.01 1.93
N ALA A 150 3.91 11.83 1.83
CA ALA A 150 4.33 11.05 2.99
C ALA A 150 5.28 11.84 3.92
N LEU A 151 6.24 12.57 3.35
CA LEU A 151 7.12 13.46 4.12
C LEU A 151 6.35 14.58 4.82
N GLY A 152 5.29 15.09 4.18
CA GLY A 152 4.40 16.06 4.81
C GLY A 152 3.53 15.49 5.92
N ASP A 153 3.17 14.21 5.83
CA ASP A 153 2.38 13.51 6.86
C ASP A 153 3.26 13.12 8.04
N LEU A 154 4.52 12.72 7.79
CA LEU A 154 5.55 12.50 8.82
C LEU A 154 5.89 13.77 9.61
N GLY A 155 5.78 14.96 9.00
CA GLY A 155 5.96 16.24 9.68
C GLY A 155 7.36 16.47 10.26
N ASP A 156 8.38 15.85 9.69
CA ASP A 156 9.77 15.96 10.17
C ASP A 156 10.52 17.04 9.39
N GLU A 157 11.15 17.99 10.12
CA GLU A 157 11.86 19.15 9.54
C GLU A 157 12.98 18.76 8.57
N ARG A 158 13.57 17.58 8.70
CA ARG A 158 14.56 17.04 7.76
C ARG A 158 14.07 16.99 6.32
N ALA A 159 12.74 16.90 6.11
CA ALA A 159 12.13 16.84 4.80
C ALA A 159 12.04 18.20 4.08
N VAL A 160 12.08 19.32 4.80
CA VAL A 160 11.79 20.66 4.28
C VAL A 160 12.71 21.04 3.12
N ASP A 161 14.02 20.99 3.33
CA ASP A 161 14.98 21.40 2.30
C ASP A 161 15.05 20.41 1.12
N PRO A 162 14.99 19.08 1.31
CA PRO A 162 14.81 18.13 0.21
C PRO A 162 13.58 18.41 -0.65
N ILE A 163 12.41 18.68 -0.05
CA ILE A 163 11.19 19.00 -0.80
C ILE A 163 11.34 20.31 -1.57
N LYS A 164 11.95 21.37 -0.96
CA LYS A 164 12.24 22.63 -1.66
C LYS A 164 13.18 22.41 -2.85
N LYS A 165 14.20 21.54 -2.71
CA LYS A 165 15.12 21.17 -3.77
C LYS A 165 14.41 20.45 -4.92
N ALA A 166 13.61 19.43 -4.61
CA ALA A 166 12.83 18.69 -5.60
C ALA A 166 11.85 19.62 -6.36
N ARG A 167 11.16 20.52 -5.64
CA ARG A 167 10.28 21.53 -6.24
C ARG A 167 11.02 22.45 -7.22
N ARG A 168 12.27 22.87 -6.90
CA ARG A 168 13.09 23.70 -7.79
C ARG A 168 13.50 22.95 -9.06
N LYS A 169 13.90 21.67 -8.91
CA LYS A 169 14.26 20.80 -10.04
C LYS A 169 13.09 20.54 -11.01
N ALA A 170 11.85 20.53 -10.52
CA ALA A 170 10.64 20.26 -11.31
C ALA A 170 10.29 21.41 -12.26
N THR A 171 11.22 21.79 -13.14
CA THR A 171 11.04 22.87 -14.11
C THR A 171 9.95 22.49 -15.11
N GLY A 172 8.92 23.36 -15.26
CA GLY A 172 7.76 23.07 -16.13
C GLY A 172 6.65 22.25 -15.50
N ASP A 173 6.92 21.45 -14.48
CA ASP A 173 5.91 20.63 -13.79
C ASP A 173 5.14 21.46 -12.74
N LYS A 174 4.02 22.06 -13.20
CA LYS A 174 3.16 22.88 -12.36
C LYS A 174 2.42 22.04 -11.31
N ASP A 175 2.07 20.81 -11.63
CA ASP A 175 1.28 19.95 -10.76
C ASP A 175 2.12 19.45 -9.59
N TYR A 176 3.35 18.98 -9.85
CA TYR A 176 4.26 18.64 -8.77
C TYR A 176 4.58 19.84 -7.86
N LYS A 177 4.85 21.02 -8.45
CA LYS A 177 5.08 22.24 -7.67
C LYS A 177 3.90 22.61 -6.78
N LYS A 178 2.67 22.40 -7.25
CA LYS A 178 1.44 22.62 -6.46
C LYS A 178 1.39 21.67 -5.25
N VAL A 179 1.71 20.38 -5.45
CA VAL A 179 1.78 19.39 -4.36
C VAL A 179 2.85 19.79 -3.36
N ALA A 180 4.08 20.05 -3.80
CA ALA A 180 5.19 20.43 -2.93
C ALA A 180 4.90 21.71 -2.14
N ASN A 181 4.28 22.72 -2.77
CA ASN A 181 3.87 23.95 -2.09
C ASN A 181 2.81 23.70 -1.01
N LYS A 182 1.84 22.80 -1.28
CA LYS A 182 0.81 22.43 -0.29
C LYS A 182 1.46 21.74 0.91
N VAL A 183 2.38 20.81 0.66
CA VAL A 183 3.09 20.07 1.71
C VAL A 183 3.98 20.99 2.54
N LEU A 184 4.76 21.88 1.91
CA LEU A 184 5.63 22.82 2.62
C LEU A 184 4.88 23.80 3.54
N LYS A 185 3.57 24.00 3.34
CA LYS A 185 2.73 24.81 4.26
C LYS A 185 2.46 24.10 5.58
N LYS A 186 2.57 22.76 5.64
CA LYS A 186 2.37 21.99 6.87
C LYS A 186 3.52 22.19 7.88
N PHE A 187 4.70 22.66 7.40
CA PHE A 187 5.90 22.91 8.23
C PHE A 187 6.02 24.37 8.69
N LYS A 188 4.97 25.13 8.55
CA LYS A 188 4.87 26.52 9.05
C LYS A 188 3.95 26.54 10.25
#